data_701b324d2733b0f9e275bc06892e070b
#
_entry.id   701b324d2733b0f9e275bc06892e070b
#
_cell.length_a   1.000
_cell.length_b   1.000
_cell.length_c   1.000
_cell.angle_alpha   90.00
_cell.angle_beta   90.00
_cell.angle_gamma   90.00
#
_symmetry.space_group_name_H-M   'P 1'
#
loop_
_entity.id
_entity.type
_entity.pdbx_description
1 polymer ?
#
loop_
_entity_poly.entity_id
_entity_poly.type
_entity_poly.pdbx_seq_one_letter_code
_entity_poly.pdbx_strand_id
1 'polypeptide(L)'
;MRAYLAVLKDSFREALASRVLWILLALTTLVLAAVAPIGLSEKPATQLRRNSILNMSALVSKIETQGRADDPSPGNQIWTRWSDDLKRRLANRAGVEAGNVSADLVSDLLDALNKLLPDRKFYDPPAWRGIDLNAETKALADRSVDSLTDDEVKRRNRLLLEMAYPTEIASANAELSISYLVWPVTESPVSRAEATPIIKGIVAAIMNFFVGTLGVLAAILVTAPIIPHTFEPGAIDLLLSKPISRSLLFLTKFAGGCAFILLNAAYFIIGLWLILGLRFDLWSGRLLLSIPIFLFLFAIYYAVSSLAGVLWRNAVVSIVVTILFWAACFVVGTTKTVMEETWLNSSRHMKL
;
A
#
# COMPACT_ATOMS: atom_id res chain seq x y z
N MET A 1 32.89 -14.52 -33.52
CA MET A 1 32.06 -14.71 -32.30
C MET A 1 32.86 -14.65 -31.01
N ARG A 2 34.02 -15.32 -30.83
CA ARG A 2 34.79 -15.31 -29.56
C ARG A 2 35.25 -13.90 -29.10
N ALA A 3 35.66 -13.01 -30.03
CA ALA A 3 36.06 -11.66 -29.70
C ALA A 3 34.92 -10.81 -29.13
N TYR A 4 33.71 -10.97 -29.60
CA TYR A 4 32.53 -10.23 -29.16
C TYR A 4 32.08 -10.64 -27.74
N LEU A 5 32.08 -11.97 -27.48
CA LEU A 5 31.84 -12.48 -26.13
C LEU A 5 32.90 -12.03 -25.13
N ALA A 6 34.15 -11.88 -25.57
CA ALA A 6 35.23 -11.36 -24.72
C ALA A 6 34.97 -9.89 -24.35
N VAL A 7 34.56 -9.05 -25.32
CA VAL A 7 34.27 -7.62 -25.06
C VAL A 7 33.03 -7.46 -24.18
N LEU A 8 31.98 -8.27 -24.40
CA LEU A 8 30.80 -8.25 -23.56
C LEU A 8 31.12 -8.70 -22.12
N LYS A 9 31.91 -9.77 -21.98
CA LYS A 9 32.39 -10.25 -20.67
C LYS A 9 33.25 -9.22 -19.96
N ASP A 10 34.09 -8.51 -20.70
CA ASP A 10 34.96 -7.46 -20.16
C ASP A 10 34.13 -6.24 -19.69
N SER A 11 33.18 -5.80 -20.51
CA SER A 11 32.23 -4.73 -20.14
C SER A 11 31.38 -5.11 -18.90
N PHE A 12 30.98 -6.37 -18.78
CA PHE A 12 30.25 -6.84 -17.61
C PHE A 12 31.15 -6.90 -16.36
N ARG A 13 32.41 -7.30 -16.50
CA ARG A 13 33.38 -7.27 -15.41
C ARG A 13 33.71 -5.84 -15.00
N GLU A 14 33.87 -4.92 -15.94
CA GLU A 14 34.08 -3.50 -15.69
C GLU A 14 32.87 -2.92 -14.90
N ALA A 15 31.64 -3.28 -15.29
CA ALA A 15 30.43 -2.89 -14.58
C ALA A 15 30.42 -3.44 -13.13
N LEU A 16 30.76 -4.70 -12.91
CA LEU A 16 30.84 -5.32 -11.58
C LEU A 16 31.97 -4.74 -10.72
N ALA A 17 33.08 -4.36 -11.33
CA ALA A 17 34.20 -3.71 -10.65
C ALA A 17 33.93 -2.22 -10.33
N SER A 18 32.87 -1.65 -10.89
CA SER A 18 32.52 -0.24 -10.68
C SER A 18 32.14 0.03 -9.24
N ARG A 19 32.82 0.98 -8.60
CA ARG A 19 32.44 1.47 -7.25
C ARG A 19 31.02 2.03 -7.22
N VAL A 20 30.57 2.58 -8.32
CA VAL A 20 29.22 3.15 -8.46
C VAL A 20 28.13 2.07 -8.36
N LEU A 21 28.36 0.87 -8.89
CA LEU A 21 27.46 -0.26 -8.73
C LEU A 21 27.23 -0.59 -7.26
N TRP A 22 28.31 -0.68 -6.50
CA TRP A 22 28.25 -1.03 -5.08
C TRP A 22 27.59 0.07 -4.24
N ILE A 23 27.83 1.34 -4.58
CA ILE A 23 27.14 2.47 -3.95
C ILE A 23 25.64 2.42 -4.21
N LEU A 24 25.23 2.15 -5.46
CA LEU A 24 23.82 2.00 -5.80
C LEU A 24 23.19 0.80 -5.10
N LEU A 25 23.85 -0.34 -5.10
CA LEU A 25 23.37 -1.53 -4.37
C LEU A 25 23.25 -1.25 -2.87
N ALA A 26 24.23 -0.58 -2.27
CA ALA A 26 24.17 -0.20 -0.86
C ALA A 26 23.00 0.75 -0.57
N LEU A 27 22.78 1.76 -1.42
CA LEU A 27 21.65 2.68 -1.32
C LEU A 27 20.33 1.94 -1.47
N THR A 28 20.24 1.05 -2.45
CA THR A 28 19.06 0.20 -2.69
C THR A 28 18.78 -0.71 -1.49
N THR A 29 19.84 -1.30 -0.92
CA THR A 29 19.71 -2.14 0.29
C THR A 29 19.20 -1.31 1.48
N LEU A 30 19.68 -0.08 1.64
CA LEU A 30 19.23 0.82 2.70
C LEU A 30 17.74 1.16 2.54
N VAL A 31 17.28 1.42 1.33
CA VAL A 31 15.85 1.65 1.05
C VAL A 31 15.04 0.40 1.35
N LEU A 32 15.47 -0.78 0.91
CA LEU A 32 14.80 -2.04 1.21
C LEU A 32 14.77 -2.33 2.72
N ALA A 33 15.88 -2.07 3.42
CA ALA A 33 15.95 -2.20 4.88
C ALA A 33 15.03 -1.23 5.62
N ALA A 34 14.81 -0.03 5.08
CA ALA A 34 13.85 0.93 5.62
C ALA A 34 12.39 0.50 5.40
N VAL A 35 12.11 -0.20 4.30
CA VAL A 35 10.75 -0.70 3.98
C VAL A 35 10.45 -2.03 4.68
N ALA A 36 11.46 -2.88 4.89
CA ALA A 36 11.31 -4.22 5.46
C ALA A 36 10.60 -4.28 6.83
N PRO A 37 10.75 -3.29 7.75
CA PRO A 37 10.08 -3.30 9.04
C PRO A 37 8.58 -2.98 8.99
N ILE A 38 8.06 -2.51 7.84
CA ILE A 38 6.63 -2.27 7.68
C ILE A 38 5.91 -3.62 7.71
N GLY A 39 4.91 -3.75 8.55
CA GLY A 39 4.13 -4.97 8.70
C GLY A 39 2.67 -4.70 9.01
N LEU A 40 1.89 -5.77 9.02
CA LEU A 40 0.52 -5.77 9.51
C LEU A 40 0.53 -6.42 10.90
N SER A 41 0.02 -5.71 11.89
CA SER A 41 -0.26 -6.25 13.21
C SER A 41 -1.76 -6.57 13.28
N GLU A 42 -2.09 -7.84 13.51
CA GLU A 42 -3.45 -8.26 13.76
C GLU A 42 -3.73 -8.14 15.26
N LYS A 43 -4.74 -7.36 15.59
CA LYS A 43 -5.29 -7.29 16.96
C LYS A 43 -6.74 -7.76 16.94
N PRO A 44 -7.20 -8.42 18.00
CA PRO A 44 -8.62 -8.74 18.13
C PRO A 44 -9.44 -7.44 17.99
N ALA A 45 -10.52 -7.52 17.24
CA ALA A 45 -11.40 -6.35 17.07
C ALA A 45 -12.08 -6.02 18.40
N THR A 46 -11.81 -4.82 18.92
CA THR A 46 -12.29 -4.34 20.24
C THR A 46 -13.21 -3.12 20.16
N GLN A 47 -13.45 -2.58 18.94
CA GLN A 47 -14.29 -1.39 18.73
C GLN A 47 -15.24 -1.61 17.55
N LEU A 48 -16.41 -0.99 17.61
CA LEU A 48 -17.35 -0.91 16.49
C LEU A 48 -17.09 0.36 15.68
N ARG A 49 -17.11 0.22 14.35
CA ARG A 49 -16.92 1.32 13.41
C ARG A 49 -18.12 1.43 12.48
N ARG A 50 -18.18 2.51 11.71
CA ARG A 50 -19.26 2.72 10.75
C ARG A 50 -19.35 1.57 9.73
N ASN A 51 -18.24 1.06 9.25
CA ASN A 51 -18.15 -0.07 8.34
C ASN A 51 -18.44 -1.44 9.00
N SER A 52 -18.42 -1.50 10.34
CA SER A 52 -18.84 -2.69 11.08
C SER A 52 -20.38 -2.81 11.14
N ILE A 53 -21.12 -1.76 10.83
CA ILE A 53 -22.57 -1.78 10.87
C ILE A 53 -23.11 -1.84 9.43
N LEU A 54 -23.69 -2.99 9.10
CA LEU A 54 -24.26 -3.26 7.76
C LEU A 54 -25.57 -2.52 7.55
N ASN A 55 -26.43 -2.47 8.58
CA ASN A 55 -27.71 -1.81 8.52
C ASN A 55 -28.04 -1.08 9.83
N MET A 56 -27.71 0.20 9.88
CA MET A 56 -27.90 1.03 11.08
C MET A 56 -29.37 1.19 11.44
N SER A 57 -30.25 1.36 10.47
CA SER A 57 -31.68 1.57 10.73
C SER A 57 -32.34 0.32 11.31
N ALA A 58 -32.01 -0.85 10.79
CA ALA A 58 -32.51 -2.12 11.30
C ALA A 58 -31.95 -2.41 12.72
N LEU A 59 -30.67 -2.13 12.95
CA LEU A 59 -30.05 -2.30 14.27
C LEU A 59 -30.78 -1.46 15.33
N VAL A 60 -30.97 -0.17 15.07
CA VAL A 60 -31.68 0.73 16.00
C VAL A 60 -33.11 0.28 16.24
N SER A 61 -33.86 -0.07 15.18
CA SER A 61 -35.25 -0.55 15.31
C SER A 61 -35.33 -1.81 16.16
N LYS A 62 -34.44 -2.78 15.98
CA LYS A 62 -34.39 -4.01 16.80
C LYS A 62 -34.04 -3.69 18.26
N ILE A 63 -33.05 -2.86 18.52
CA ILE A 63 -32.66 -2.45 19.89
C ILE A 63 -33.82 -1.72 20.56
N GLU A 64 -34.51 -0.81 19.87
CA GLU A 64 -35.64 -0.07 20.40
C GLU A 64 -36.81 -1.00 20.71
N THR A 65 -37.18 -1.92 19.80
CA THR A 65 -38.26 -2.88 20.01
C THR A 65 -37.99 -3.80 21.19
N GLN A 66 -36.76 -4.33 21.29
CA GLN A 66 -36.34 -5.17 22.41
C GLN A 66 -36.22 -4.36 23.72
N GLY A 67 -35.78 -3.10 23.61
CA GLY A 67 -35.55 -2.21 24.75
C GLY A 67 -36.85 -1.75 25.44
N ARG A 68 -37.97 -1.75 24.69
CA ARG A 68 -39.30 -1.42 25.21
C ARG A 68 -40.07 -2.64 25.71
N ALA A 69 -39.56 -3.84 25.45
CA ALA A 69 -40.16 -5.08 25.98
C ALA A 69 -39.66 -5.31 27.42
N ASP A 70 -40.54 -5.85 28.27
CA ASP A 70 -40.20 -6.18 29.67
C ASP A 70 -39.36 -7.46 29.81
N ASP A 71 -39.05 -8.14 28.69
CA ASP A 71 -38.25 -9.34 28.68
C ASP A 71 -36.73 -9.04 28.69
N PRO A 72 -35.96 -9.81 29.47
CA PRO A 72 -34.49 -9.66 29.45
C PRO A 72 -33.96 -10.07 28.07
N SER A 73 -33.45 -9.10 27.34
CA SER A 73 -32.90 -9.26 25.98
C SER A 73 -31.64 -8.42 25.79
N PRO A 74 -30.80 -8.72 24.77
CA PRO A 74 -29.64 -7.89 24.45
C PRO A 74 -30.03 -6.44 24.19
N GLY A 75 -31.11 -6.19 23.46
CA GLY A 75 -31.59 -4.85 23.18
C GLY A 75 -32.04 -4.10 24.43
N ASN A 76 -32.66 -4.78 25.39
CA ASN A 76 -33.02 -4.18 26.67
C ASN A 76 -31.75 -3.76 27.46
N GLN A 77 -30.70 -4.61 27.46
CA GLN A 77 -29.42 -4.30 28.09
C GLN A 77 -28.75 -3.08 27.45
N ILE A 78 -28.83 -2.92 26.13
CA ILE A 78 -28.28 -1.77 25.41
C ILE A 78 -29.14 -0.52 25.67
N TRP A 79 -30.47 -0.66 25.50
CA TRP A 79 -31.43 0.45 25.62
C TRP A 79 -31.39 1.11 26.99
N THR A 80 -31.34 0.32 28.06
CA THR A 80 -31.28 0.85 29.45
C THR A 80 -30.03 1.65 29.74
N ARG A 81 -28.91 1.34 29.05
CA ARG A 81 -27.62 2.02 29.20
C ARG A 81 -27.46 3.26 28.33
N TRP A 82 -28.37 3.45 27.35
CA TRP A 82 -28.34 4.64 26.49
C TRP A 82 -28.90 5.85 27.22
N SER A 83 -28.35 7.04 26.91
CA SER A 83 -28.81 8.30 27.45
C SER A 83 -30.22 8.65 26.96
N ASP A 84 -30.99 9.35 27.82
CA ASP A 84 -32.34 9.78 27.44
C ASP A 84 -32.36 10.78 26.29
N ASP A 85 -31.26 11.52 26.11
CA ASP A 85 -31.08 12.41 24.97
C ASP A 85 -30.97 11.62 23.64
N LEU A 86 -30.13 10.59 23.62
CA LEU A 86 -30.03 9.71 22.46
C LEU A 86 -31.34 9.02 22.14
N LYS A 87 -32.06 8.51 23.15
CA LYS A 87 -33.40 7.90 23.00
C LYS A 87 -34.41 8.87 22.39
N ARG A 88 -34.42 10.14 22.86
CA ARG A 88 -35.29 11.19 22.30
C ARG A 88 -34.94 11.50 20.83
N ARG A 89 -33.67 11.60 20.50
CA ARG A 89 -33.21 11.87 19.11
C ARG A 89 -33.56 10.71 18.18
N LEU A 90 -33.50 9.48 18.67
CA LEU A 90 -33.92 8.29 17.94
C LEU A 90 -35.44 8.23 17.75
N ALA A 91 -36.23 8.58 18.76
CA ALA A 91 -37.70 8.62 18.68
C ALA A 91 -38.18 9.69 17.67
N ASN A 92 -37.56 10.85 17.62
CA ASN A 92 -37.89 11.93 16.67
C ASN A 92 -37.54 11.57 15.20
N ARG A 93 -36.75 10.51 14.97
CA ARG A 93 -36.42 9.97 13.65
C ARG A 93 -37.59 9.25 12.98
N ALA A 94 -38.60 8.82 13.71
CA ALA A 94 -39.76 8.05 13.18
C ALA A 94 -40.57 8.80 12.09
N GLY A 95 -40.27 10.07 11.82
CA GLY A 95 -40.87 10.89 10.77
C GLY A 95 -40.02 11.14 9.52
N VAL A 96 -38.78 10.64 9.44
CA VAL A 96 -37.87 10.83 8.29
C VAL A 96 -37.77 9.51 7.55
N GLU A 97 -38.01 9.54 6.23
CA GLU A 97 -37.96 8.37 5.35
C GLU A 97 -36.70 7.50 5.58
N ALA A 98 -36.87 6.19 5.47
CA ALA A 98 -35.97 5.10 5.88
C ALA A 98 -34.56 5.06 5.25
N GLY A 99 -34.03 6.18 4.73
CA GLY A 99 -32.77 6.24 3.99
C GLY A 99 -31.68 7.18 4.53
N ASN A 100 -32.01 8.20 5.33
CA ASN A 100 -31.05 9.26 5.69
C ASN A 100 -30.92 9.44 7.20
N VAL A 101 -30.12 8.56 7.83
CA VAL A 101 -29.62 8.83 9.18
C VAL A 101 -28.54 9.90 9.07
N SER A 102 -28.67 11.04 9.74
CA SER A 102 -27.65 12.10 9.73
C SER A 102 -26.32 11.53 10.22
N ALA A 103 -25.22 12.01 9.63
CA ALA A 103 -23.86 11.54 9.98
C ALA A 103 -23.58 11.71 11.48
N ASP A 104 -24.10 12.77 12.09
CA ASP A 104 -23.95 13.05 13.53
C ASP A 104 -24.66 11.99 14.40
N LEU A 105 -25.86 11.57 14.01
CA LEU A 105 -26.60 10.54 14.75
C LEU A 105 -25.92 9.17 14.64
N VAL A 106 -25.32 8.88 13.49
CA VAL A 106 -24.51 7.66 13.30
C VAL A 106 -23.30 7.68 14.21
N SER A 107 -22.62 8.83 14.33
CA SER A 107 -21.46 8.98 15.22
C SER A 107 -21.88 8.79 16.69
N ASP A 108 -22.96 9.44 17.12
CA ASP A 108 -23.47 9.32 18.49
C ASP A 108 -23.88 7.88 18.84
N LEU A 109 -24.49 7.16 17.90
CA LEU A 109 -24.85 5.74 18.06
C LEU A 109 -23.62 4.86 18.21
N LEU A 110 -22.60 5.08 17.36
CA LEU A 110 -21.33 4.34 17.43
C LEU A 110 -20.62 4.60 18.77
N ASP A 111 -20.59 5.84 19.22
CA ASP A 111 -20.00 6.22 20.48
C ASP A 111 -20.76 5.59 21.65
N ALA A 112 -22.11 5.57 21.60
CA ALA A 112 -22.93 4.92 22.60
C ALA A 112 -22.71 3.41 22.65
N LEU A 113 -22.59 2.73 21.51
CA LEU A 113 -22.27 1.30 21.44
C LEU A 113 -20.85 1.01 21.93
N ASN A 114 -19.87 1.83 21.53
CA ASN A 114 -18.49 1.66 21.96
C ASN A 114 -18.29 1.91 23.46
N LYS A 115 -19.10 2.75 24.10
CA LYS A 115 -19.12 2.94 25.56
C LYS A 115 -19.57 1.69 26.32
N LEU A 116 -20.33 0.79 25.68
CA LEU A 116 -20.76 -0.49 26.29
C LEU A 116 -19.64 -1.55 26.24
N LEU A 117 -18.71 -1.46 25.30
CA LEU A 117 -17.69 -2.49 25.13
C LEU A 117 -16.76 -2.66 26.34
N PRO A 118 -16.28 -1.62 27.06
CA PRO A 118 -15.50 -1.77 28.25
C PRO A 118 -16.33 -2.14 29.52
N ASP A 119 -17.67 -2.16 29.42
CA ASP A 119 -18.51 -2.46 30.58
C ASP A 119 -18.39 -3.94 30.97
N ARG A 120 -17.78 -4.21 32.13
CA ARG A 120 -17.60 -5.57 32.68
C ARG A 120 -18.93 -6.24 33.02
N LYS A 121 -19.97 -5.45 33.30
CA LYS A 121 -21.33 -5.91 33.64
C LYS A 121 -22.27 -5.98 32.44
N PHE A 122 -21.74 -5.79 31.22
CA PHE A 122 -22.57 -5.84 30.00
C PHE A 122 -23.14 -7.22 29.74
N TYR A 123 -22.36 -8.29 29.98
CA TYR A 123 -22.83 -9.66 29.83
C TYR A 123 -23.63 -10.07 31.07
N ASP A 124 -24.92 -10.31 30.86
CA ASP A 124 -25.85 -10.86 31.85
C ASP A 124 -26.50 -12.13 31.27
N PRO A 125 -26.17 -13.35 31.75
CA PRO A 125 -26.62 -14.59 31.17
C PRO A 125 -28.13 -14.69 30.88
N PRO A 126 -29.05 -14.21 31.73
CA PRO A 126 -30.47 -14.20 31.44
C PRO A 126 -30.87 -13.46 30.16
N ALA A 127 -30.24 -12.31 29.90
CA ALA A 127 -30.56 -11.47 28.73
C ALA A 127 -30.00 -12.05 27.41
N TRP A 128 -29.09 -12.98 27.49
CA TRP A 128 -28.43 -13.59 26.32
C TRP A 128 -28.90 -15.03 26.06
N ARG A 129 -29.94 -15.49 26.76
CA ARG A 129 -30.55 -16.79 26.51
C ARG A 129 -31.11 -16.88 25.10
N GLY A 130 -30.81 -17.99 24.40
CA GLY A 130 -31.32 -18.23 23.05
C GLY A 130 -30.46 -17.69 21.92
N ILE A 131 -29.34 -17.03 22.25
CA ILE A 131 -28.34 -16.64 21.26
C ILE A 131 -27.29 -17.75 21.17
N ASP A 132 -27.04 -18.23 19.96
CA ASP A 132 -26.00 -19.24 19.73
C ASP A 132 -24.63 -18.55 19.73
N LEU A 133 -23.92 -18.70 20.87
CA LEU A 133 -22.59 -18.16 21.07
C LEU A 133 -21.55 -19.06 20.43
N ASN A 134 -20.63 -18.51 19.66
CA ASN A 134 -19.50 -19.24 19.09
C ASN A 134 -18.52 -19.69 20.20
N ALA A 135 -17.59 -20.59 19.87
CA ALA A 135 -16.64 -21.16 20.81
C ALA A 135 -15.77 -20.11 21.53
N GLU A 136 -15.33 -19.06 20.81
CA GLU A 136 -14.54 -17.96 21.37
C GLU A 136 -15.35 -17.16 22.39
N THR A 137 -16.58 -16.80 22.04
CA THR A 137 -17.48 -16.03 22.91
C THR A 137 -17.83 -16.80 24.17
N LYS A 138 -18.13 -18.12 24.04
CA LYS A 138 -18.36 -19.00 25.20
C LYS A 138 -17.16 -19.05 26.12
N ALA A 139 -15.95 -19.27 25.57
CA ALA A 139 -14.72 -19.33 26.36
C ALA A 139 -14.45 -18.04 27.13
N LEU A 140 -14.78 -16.85 26.56
CA LEU A 140 -14.64 -15.58 27.23
C LEU A 140 -15.79 -15.30 28.22
N ALA A 141 -17.01 -15.80 27.95
CA ALA A 141 -18.17 -15.63 28.81
C ALA A 141 -18.12 -16.52 30.07
N ASP A 142 -17.54 -17.72 29.96
CA ASP A 142 -17.42 -18.68 31.07
C ASP A 142 -16.30 -18.30 32.06
N ARG A 143 -15.37 -17.42 31.66
CA ARG A 143 -14.32 -16.93 32.55
C ARG A 143 -14.87 -15.89 33.55
N SER A 144 -14.33 -15.89 34.75
CA SER A 144 -14.68 -14.86 35.74
C SER A 144 -14.32 -13.47 35.21
N VAL A 145 -15.21 -12.51 35.40
CA VAL A 145 -15.07 -11.12 34.89
C VAL A 145 -13.80 -10.45 35.40
N ASP A 146 -13.37 -10.77 36.61
CA ASP A 146 -12.17 -10.21 37.24
C ASP A 146 -10.87 -10.77 36.64
N SER A 147 -10.92 -11.94 36.00
CA SER A 147 -9.77 -12.56 35.35
C SER A 147 -9.54 -12.07 33.89
N LEU A 148 -10.48 -11.31 33.35
CA LEU A 148 -10.38 -10.79 31.98
C LEU A 148 -9.62 -9.47 31.97
N THR A 149 -8.72 -9.33 30.99
CA THR A 149 -8.10 -8.04 30.67
C THR A 149 -9.13 -7.10 30.06
N ASP A 150 -8.86 -5.78 30.07
CA ASP A 150 -9.78 -4.81 29.49
C ASP A 150 -10.04 -5.01 27.98
N ASP A 151 -9.03 -5.48 27.24
CA ASP A 151 -9.19 -5.81 25.82
C ASP A 151 -10.00 -7.10 25.61
N GLU A 152 -9.86 -8.11 26.48
CA GLU A 152 -10.70 -9.31 26.47
C GLU A 152 -12.16 -8.98 26.81
N VAL A 153 -12.42 -8.06 27.73
CA VAL A 153 -13.78 -7.58 28.03
C VAL A 153 -14.39 -6.90 26.83
N LYS A 154 -13.68 -5.96 26.19
CA LYS A 154 -14.14 -5.30 24.95
C LYS A 154 -14.39 -6.32 23.84
N ARG A 155 -13.49 -7.27 23.66
CA ARG A 155 -13.61 -8.32 22.66
C ARG A 155 -14.85 -9.20 22.91
N ARG A 156 -15.04 -9.67 24.13
CA ARG A 156 -16.22 -10.43 24.55
C ARG A 156 -17.52 -9.67 24.22
N ASN A 157 -17.61 -8.41 24.69
CA ASN A 157 -18.81 -7.61 24.54
C ASN A 157 -19.10 -7.29 23.07
N ARG A 158 -18.05 -7.11 22.24
CA ARG A 158 -18.22 -6.95 20.81
C ARG A 158 -18.74 -8.22 20.14
N LEU A 159 -18.15 -9.39 20.45
CA LEU A 159 -18.63 -10.67 19.93
C LEU A 159 -20.08 -10.94 20.30
N LEU A 160 -20.48 -10.62 21.53
CA LEU A 160 -21.87 -10.70 21.97
C LEU A 160 -22.80 -9.86 21.08
N LEU A 161 -22.42 -8.63 20.77
CA LEU A 161 -23.19 -7.78 19.85
C LEU A 161 -23.27 -8.35 18.45
N GLU A 162 -22.18 -8.90 17.91
CA GLU A 162 -22.14 -9.56 16.59
C GLU A 162 -23.07 -10.79 16.55
N MET A 163 -23.12 -11.58 17.64
CA MET A 163 -23.98 -12.76 17.72
C MET A 163 -25.45 -12.39 17.91
N ALA A 164 -25.74 -11.31 18.63
CA ALA A 164 -27.13 -10.85 18.83
C ALA A 164 -27.72 -10.20 17.57
N TYR A 165 -26.88 -9.56 16.74
CA TYR A 165 -27.29 -8.80 15.56
C TYR A 165 -26.49 -9.19 14.30
N PRO A 166 -26.51 -10.47 13.88
CA PRO A 166 -25.64 -10.99 12.81
C PRO A 166 -25.94 -10.39 11.42
N THR A 167 -27.15 -9.88 11.19
CA THR A 167 -27.54 -9.25 9.93
C THR A 167 -27.29 -7.74 9.91
N GLU A 168 -27.11 -7.14 11.06
CA GLU A 168 -26.90 -5.70 11.23
C GLU A 168 -25.44 -5.34 11.53
N ILE A 169 -24.70 -6.24 12.19
CA ILE A 169 -23.30 -6.05 12.57
C ILE A 169 -22.42 -7.07 11.85
N ALA A 170 -21.43 -6.58 11.12
CA ALA A 170 -20.46 -7.44 10.45
C ALA A 170 -19.56 -8.15 11.46
N SER A 171 -19.38 -9.46 11.30
CA SER A 171 -18.40 -10.19 12.08
C SER A 171 -16.98 -9.77 11.69
N ALA A 172 -16.19 -9.37 12.67
CA ALA A 172 -14.80 -8.97 12.47
C ALA A 172 -13.89 -9.71 13.46
N ASN A 173 -13.17 -10.70 12.95
CA ASN A 173 -12.27 -11.50 13.77
C ASN A 173 -11.01 -10.74 14.20
N ALA A 174 -10.51 -9.86 13.33
CA ALA A 174 -9.29 -9.08 13.60
C ALA A 174 -9.36 -7.67 13.00
N GLU A 175 -8.75 -6.74 13.66
CA GLU A 175 -8.44 -5.40 13.17
C GLU A 175 -6.97 -5.37 12.77
N LEU A 176 -6.69 -4.86 11.56
CA LEU A 176 -5.34 -4.72 11.03
C LEU A 176 -4.85 -3.32 11.32
N SER A 177 -3.68 -3.20 11.93
CA SER A 177 -2.95 -1.94 12.04
C SER A 177 -1.65 -2.05 11.25
N ILE A 178 -1.33 -1.00 10.48
CA ILE A 178 -0.02 -0.90 9.84
C ILE A 178 0.97 -0.53 10.94
N SER A 179 1.98 -1.38 11.13
CA SER A 179 3.04 -1.17 12.11
C SER A 179 4.38 -0.97 11.42
N TYR A 180 5.21 -0.12 12.02
CA TYR A 180 6.62 0.00 11.68
C TYR A 180 7.44 -0.54 12.85
N LEU A 181 8.14 -1.66 12.63
CA LEU A 181 8.73 -2.47 13.69
C LEU A 181 7.65 -2.98 14.66
N VAL A 182 7.52 -2.35 15.82
CA VAL A 182 6.58 -2.68 16.90
C VAL A 182 5.55 -1.56 17.11
N TRP A 183 5.80 -0.37 16.57
CA TRP A 183 4.93 0.79 16.77
C TRP A 183 3.83 0.86 15.70
N PRO A 184 2.55 1.01 16.10
CA PRO A 184 1.46 1.22 15.15
C PRO A 184 1.63 2.61 14.50
N VAL A 185 1.66 2.64 13.17
CA VAL A 185 1.70 3.88 12.37
C VAL A 185 0.31 4.44 12.18
N THR A 186 -0.71 3.58 12.19
CA THR A 186 -2.10 3.98 12.09
C THR A 186 -2.77 3.85 13.45
N GLU A 187 -3.29 4.97 13.99
CA GLU A 187 -4.09 4.98 15.22
C GLU A 187 -5.44 4.28 15.03
N SER A 188 -5.89 4.21 13.79
CA SER A 188 -7.16 3.59 13.42
C SER A 188 -6.91 2.23 12.80
N PRO A 189 -7.32 1.12 13.43
CA PRO A 189 -7.25 -0.21 12.82
C PRO A 189 -8.17 -0.25 11.58
N VAL A 190 -7.70 -0.94 10.54
CA VAL A 190 -8.35 -1.02 9.22
C VAL A 190 -8.88 -2.43 9.03
N SER A 191 -10.02 -2.59 8.38
CA SER A 191 -10.50 -3.93 8.02
C SER A 191 -9.56 -4.58 6.99
N ARG A 192 -9.50 -5.91 6.94
CA ARG A 192 -8.66 -6.62 5.96
C ARG A 192 -9.01 -6.26 4.50
N ALA A 193 -10.27 -5.96 4.23
CA ALA A 193 -10.74 -5.51 2.92
C ALA A 193 -10.19 -4.12 2.54
N GLU A 194 -10.05 -3.23 3.52
CA GLU A 194 -9.54 -1.87 3.33
C GLU A 194 -8.00 -1.82 3.35
N ALA A 195 -7.34 -2.70 4.09
CA ALA A 195 -5.88 -2.75 4.17
C ALA A 195 -5.22 -3.10 2.83
N THR A 196 -5.80 -4.05 2.07
CA THR A 196 -5.26 -4.49 0.78
C THR A 196 -5.11 -3.36 -0.24
N PRO A 197 -6.14 -2.52 -0.52
CA PRO A 197 -5.99 -1.39 -1.44
C PRO A 197 -5.00 -0.33 -0.93
N ILE A 198 -4.94 -0.08 0.38
CA ILE A 198 -3.98 0.85 0.99
C ILE A 198 -2.55 0.37 0.74
N ILE A 199 -2.26 -0.91 1.03
CA ILE A 199 -0.95 -1.51 0.80
C ILE A 199 -0.57 -1.44 -0.68
N LYS A 200 -1.49 -1.79 -1.59
CA LYS A 200 -1.28 -1.68 -3.03
C LYS A 200 -1.00 -0.24 -3.45
N GLY A 201 -1.70 0.74 -2.87
CA GLY A 201 -1.46 2.16 -3.11
C GLY A 201 -0.07 2.61 -2.66
N ILE A 202 0.36 2.21 -1.46
CA ILE A 202 1.71 2.49 -0.93
C ILE A 202 2.78 1.86 -1.83
N VAL A 203 2.60 0.60 -2.23
CA VAL A 203 3.52 -0.09 -3.14
C VAL A 203 3.60 0.61 -4.49
N ALA A 204 2.45 1.00 -5.06
CA ALA A 204 2.41 1.74 -6.31
C ALA A 204 3.12 3.10 -6.19
N ALA A 205 2.96 3.82 -5.08
CA ALA A 205 3.66 5.07 -4.82
C ALA A 205 5.18 4.87 -4.69
N ILE A 206 5.62 3.85 -3.94
CA ILE A 206 7.04 3.47 -3.82
C ILE A 206 7.60 3.13 -5.21
N MET A 207 6.93 2.29 -5.99
CA MET A 207 7.37 1.91 -7.33
C MET A 207 7.44 3.13 -8.27
N ASN A 208 6.43 3.98 -8.26
CA ASN A 208 6.41 5.17 -9.11
C ASN A 208 7.52 6.16 -8.74
N PHE A 209 7.74 6.40 -7.46
CA PHE A 209 8.75 7.34 -6.98
C PHE A 209 10.16 6.78 -7.10
N PHE A 210 10.44 5.60 -6.53
CA PHE A 210 11.80 5.04 -6.48
C PHE A 210 12.22 4.41 -7.80
N VAL A 211 11.35 3.73 -8.52
CA VAL A 211 11.69 3.10 -9.79
C VAL A 211 11.41 4.05 -10.96
N GLY A 212 10.21 4.64 -11.02
CA GLY A 212 9.82 5.50 -12.13
C GLY A 212 10.60 6.82 -12.19
N THR A 213 10.71 7.55 -11.09
CA THR A 213 11.31 8.90 -11.09
C THR A 213 12.76 8.88 -10.65
N LEU A 214 13.03 8.54 -9.38
CA LEU A 214 14.39 8.56 -8.85
C LEU A 214 15.31 7.52 -9.51
N GLY A 215 14.78 6.31 -9.76
CA GLY A 215 15.56 5.24 -10.37
C GLY A 215 16.01 5.60 -11.78
N VAL A 216 15.14 6.19 -12.60
CA VAL A 216 15.50 6.64 -13.96
C VAL A 216 16.51 7.76 -13.89
N LEU A 217 16.31 8.77 -13.06
CA LEU A 217 17.27 9.90 -12.92
C LEU A 217 18.62 9.42 -12.42
N ALA A 218 18.66 8.57 -11.39
CA ALA A 218 19.90 8.00 -10.89
C ALA A 218 20.61 7.15 -11.95
N ALA A 219 19.85 6.33 -12.68
CA ALA A 219 20.38 5.53 -13.77
C ALA A 219 21.00 6.39 -14.89
N ILE A 220 20.36 7.49 -15.27
CA ILE A 220 20.89 8.45 -16.26
C ILE A 220 22.19 9.09 -15.74
N LEU A 221 22.21 9.59 -14.51
CA LEU A 221 23.38 10.22 -13.92
C LEU A 221 24.60 9.29 -13.91
N VAL A 222 24.38 8.01 -13.62
CA VAL A 222 25.45 7.01 -13.52
C VAL A 222 25.93 6.55 -14.90
N THR A 223 25.03 6.42 -15.86
CA THR A 223 25.37 5.83 -17.18
C THR A 223 25.73 6.87 -18.23
N ALA A 224 25.33 8.14 -18.06
CA ALA A 224 25.62 9.20 -19.01
C ALA A 224 27.14 9.38 -19.31
N PRO A 225 28.07 9.25 -18.35
CA PRO A 225 29.51 9.37 -18.61
C PRO A 225 30.11 8.22 -19.41
N ILE A 226 29.45 7.03 -19.45
CA ILE A 226 30.01 5.80 -20.04
C ILE A 226 30.36 6.01 -21.52
N ILE A 227 29.47 6.65 -22.27
CA ILE A 227 29.67 6.86 -23.71
C ILE A 227 30.71 7.98 -23.98
N PRO A 228 30.61 9.20 -23.40
CA PRO A 228 31.58 10.25 -23.60
C PRO A 228 33.01 9.84 -23.22
N HIS A 229 33.23 9.18 -22.10
CA HIS A 229 34.56 8.69 -21.69
C HIS A 229 35.19 7.71 -22.68
N THR A 230 34.37 6.97 -23.45
CA THR A 230 34.88 6.07 -24.48
C THR A 230 35.58 6.82 -25.63
N PHE A 231 35.25 8.11 -25.84
CA PHE A 231 35.79 8.96 -26.89
C PHE A 231 36.92 9.89 -26.41
N GLU A 232 37.38 9.76 -25.18
CA GLU A 232 38.51 10.52 -24.68
C GLU A 232 39.82 10.11 -25.39
N PRO A 233 40.75 11.07 -25.63
CA PRO A 233 42.07 10.77 -26.20
C PRO A 233 42.81 9.72 -25.36
N GLY A 234 43.36 8.71 -26.01
CA GLY A 234 44.05 7.60 -25.35
C GLY A 234 43.16 6.39 -25.07
N ALA A 235 41.91 6.59 -24.67
CA ALA A 235 40.96 5.47 -24.49
C ALA A 235 40.53 4.87 -25.86
N ILE A 236 40.28 5.75 -26.83
CA ILE A 236 39.85 5.36 -28.18
C ILE A 236 40.99 4.66 -28.94
N ASP A 237 42.24 5.12 -28.78
CA ASP A 237 43.42 4.53 -29.46
C ASP A 237 43.70 3.11 -28.96
N LEU A 238 43.53 2.88 -27.66
CA LEU A 238 43.69 1.57 -27.05
C LEU A 238 42.57 0.58 -27.44
N LEU A 239 41.35 1.07 -27.62
CA LEU A 239 40.21 0.27 -28.06
C LEU A 239 40.25 -0.05 -29.55
N LEU A 240 40.73 0.88 -30.40
CA LEU A 240 40.86 0.72 -31.86
C LEU A 240 42.08 -0.09 -32.28
N SER A 241 43.03 -0.37 -31.38
CA SER A 241 44.14 -1.29 -31.62
C SER A 241 43.67 -2.74 -31.88
N LYS A 242 42.45 -3.06 -31.49
CA LYS A 242 41.79 -4.33 -31.81
C LYS A 242 40.89 -4.15 -33.04
N PRO A 243 40.82 -5.16 -33.97
CA PRO A 243 39.98 -5.08 -35.18
C PRO A 243 38.49 -5.19 -34.87
N ILE A 244 37.92 -4.15 -34.18
CA ILE A 244 36.54 -4.09 -33.78
C ILE A 244 35.89 -2.89 -34.49
N SER A 245 34.65 -3.08 -35.03
CA SER A 245 33.90 -1.98 -35.63
C SER A 245 33.46 -0.96 -34.56
N ARG A 246 33.49 0.34 -34.91
CA ARG A 246 33.04 1.41 -34.00
C ARG A 246 31.57 1.25 -33.55
N SER A 247 30.73 0.80 -34.46
CA SER A 247 29.31 0.56 -34.14
C SER A 247 29.13 -0.55 -33.10
N LEU A 248 29.95 -1.60 -33.18
CA LEU A 248 29.89 -2.70 -32.24
C LEU A 248 30.42 -2.29 -30.88
N LEU A 249 31.48 -1.48 -30.84
CA LEU A 249 31.99 -0.93 -29.58
C LEU A 249 30.92 -0.10 -28.87
N PHE A 250 30.23 0.78 -29.61
CA PHE A 250 29.12 1.56 -29.09
C PHE A 250 28.01 0.65 -28.55
N LEU A 251 27.55 -0.32 -29.34
CA LEU A 251 26.48 -1.23 -28.94
C LEU A 251 26.84 -2.06 -27.70
N THR A 252 28.10 -2.47 -27.58
CA THR A 252 28.58 -3.24 -26.41
C THR A 252 28.60 -2.39 -25.14
N LYS A 253 29.05 -1.14 -25.24
CA LYS A 253 29.02 -0.19 -24.10
C LYS A 253 27.58 0.17 -23.71
N PHE A 254 26.71 0.38 -24.70
CA PHE A 254 25.26 0.58 -24.46
C PHE A 254 24.63 -0.62 -23.75
N ALA A 255 24.85 -1.83 -24.25
CA ALA A 255 24.37 -3.06 -23.62
C ALA A 255 24.95 -3.26 -22.21
N GLY A 256 26.22 -2.89 -21.99
CA GLY A 256 26.85 -2.89 -20.65
C GLY A 256 26.13 -1.96 -19.67
N GLY A 257 25.81 -0.74 -20.09
CA GLY A 257 25.01 0.20 -19.28
C GLY A 257 23.60 -0.34 -18.97
N CYS A 258 22.93 -0.94 -19.95
CA CYS A 258 21.64 -1.60 -19.74
C CYS A 258 21.74 -2.79 -18.77
N ALA A 259 22.77 -3.62 -18.87
CA ALA A 259 23.01 -4.74 -17.95
C ALA A 259 23.28 -4.28 -16.51
N PHE A 260 24.05 -3.20 -16.36
CA PHE A 260 24.32 -2.59 -15.06
C PHE A 260 23.02 -2.16 -14.36
N ILE A 261 22.16 -1.45 -15.08
CA ILE A 261 20.88 -0.98 -14.54
C ILE A 261 19.90 -2.12 -14.33
N LEU A 262 19.86 -3.12 -15.23
CA LEU A 262 19.06 -4.31 -15.07
C LEU A 262 19.35 -5.02 -13.73
N LEU A 263 20.63 -5.14 -13.37
CA LEU A 263 21.06 -5.79 -12.14
C LEU A 263 20.54 -5.05 -10.91
N ASN A 264 20.69 -3.73 -10.90
CA ASN A 264 20.18 -2.88 -9.81
C ASN A 264 18.66 -2.90 -9.70
N ALA A 265 17.95 -2.76 -10.83
CA ALA A 265 16.51 -2.78 -10.87
C ALA A 265 15.94 -4.15 -10.45
N ALA A 266 16.53 -5.23 -10.94
CA ALA A 266 16.16 -6.58 -10.54
C ALA A 266 16.36 -6.80 -9.04
N TYR A 267 17.50 -6.36 -8.49
CA TYR A 267 17.77 -6.46 -7.05
C TYR A 267 16.71 -5.71 -6.21
N PHE A 268 16.39 -4.47 -6.59
CA PHE A 268 15.37 -3.69 -5.89
C PHE A 268 13.98 -4.32 -5.97
N ILE A 269 13.54 -4.66 -7.18
CA ILE A 269 12.18 -5.17 -7.43
C ILE A 269 11.99 -6.56 -6.80
N ILE A 270 12.98 -7.44 -6.91
CA ILE A 270 12.95 -8.75 -6.25
C ILE A 270 12.97 -8.61 -4.73
N GLY A 271 13.81 -7.71 -4.19
CA GLY A 271 13.85 -7.42 -2.76
C GLY A 271 12.50 -6.90 -2.24
N LEU A 272 11.90 -5.97 -2.95
CA LEU A 272 10.56 -5.46 -2.62
C LEU A 272 9.49 -6.56 -2.73
N TRP A 273 9.55 -7.40 -3.76
CA TRP A 273 8.63 -8.53 -3.93
C TRP A 273 8.72 -9.54 -2.79
N LEU A 274 9.94 -9.83 -2.32
CA LEU A 274 10.16 -10.69 -1.15
C LEU A 274 9.61 -10.07 0.14
N ILE A 275 9.84 -8.77 0.36
CA ILE A 275 9.29 -8.06 1.53
C ILE A 275 7.77 -8.12 1.52
N LEU A 276 7.14 -7.86 0.37
CA LEU A 276 5.67 -7.90 0.24
C LEU A 276 5.12 -9.31 0.43
N GLY A 277 5.77 -10.32 -0.12
CA GLY A 277 5.38 -11.70 0.07
C GLY A 277 5.47 -12.16 1.52
N LEU A 278 6.60 -11.87 2.18
CA LEU A 278 6.86 -12.34 3.55
C LEU A 278 6.09 -11.56 4.63
N ARG A 279 5.82 -10.25 4.41
CA ARG A 279 5.19 -9.38 5.41
C ARG A 279 3.68 -9.25 5.24
N PHE A 280 3.19 -9.32 4.00
CA PHE A 280 1.79 -9.03 3.69
C PHE A 280 1.09 -10.19 2.99
N ASP A 281 1.79 -11.31 2.77
CA ASP A 281 1.31 -12.47 1.99
C ASP A 281 0.81 -12.06 0.57
N LEU A 282 1.46 -11.03 -0.02
CA LEU A 282 1.11 -10.49 -1.32
C LEU A 282 2.14 -10.92 -2.38
N TRP A 283 2.00 -12.14 -2.88
CA TRP A 283 2.86 -12.71 -3.92
C TRP A 283 2.36 -12.31 -5.32
N SER A 284 2.63 -11.07 -5.73
CA SER A 284 2.20 -10.58 -7.05
C SER A 284 3.29 -10.74 -8.10
N GLY A 285 3.14 -11.69 -9.02
CA GLY A 285 4.05 -11.84 -10.18
C GLY A 285 4.06 -10.62 -11.12
N ARG A 286 3.00 -9.79 -11.08
CA ARG A 286 2.94 -8.53 -11.85
C ARG A 286 4.04 -7.55 -11.46
N LEU A 287 4.50 -7.58 -10.19
CA LEU A 287 5.60 -6.75 -9.73
C LEU A 287 6.91 -7.09 -10.45
N LEU A 288 7.17 -8.37 -10.71
CA LEU A 288 8.37 -8.81 -11.44
C LEU A 288 8.37 -8.37 -12.91
N LEU A 289 7.20 -8.19 -13.52
CA LEU A 289 7.09 -7.63 -14.87
C LEU A 289 7.56 -6.17 -14.94
N SER A 290 7.66 -5.47 -13.83
CA SER A 290 8.21 -4.13 -13.79
C SER A 290 9.70 -4.10 -14.15
N ILE A 291 10.44 -5.21 -14.02
CA ILE A 291 11.86 -5.29 -14.36
C ILE A 291 12.09 -5.02 -15.86
N PRO A 292 11.51 -5.78 -16.80
CA PRO A 292 11.70 -5.52 -18.22
C PRO A 292 11.07 -4.19 -18.66
N ILE A 293 9.97 -3.77 -18.07
CA ILE A 293 9.34 -2.47 -18.35
C ILE A 293 10.27 -1.33 -17.99
N PHE A 294 10.87 -1.38 -16.79
CA PHE A 294 11.84 -0.38 -16.33
C PHE A 294 13.08 -0.36 -17.22
N LEU A 295 13.61 -1.53 -17.57
CA LEU A 295 14.76 -1.62 -18.46
C LEU A 295 14.47 -1.01 -19.84
N PHE A 296 13.30 -1.26 -20.39
CA PHE A 296 12.87 -0.67 -21.66
C PHE A 296 12.76 0.85 -21.58
N LEU A 297 12.11 1.36 -20.52
CA LEU A 297 12.01 2.79 -20.26
C LEU A 297 13.41 3.44 -20.11
N PHE A 298 14.27 2.83 -19.31
CA PHE A 298 15.66 3.27 -19.15
C PHE A 298 16.41 3.28 -20.50
N ALA A 299 16.28 2.23 -21.32
CA ALA A 299 16.95 2.15 -22.61
C ALA A 299 16.58 3.30 -23.55
N ILE A 300 15.33 3.77 -23.52
CA ILE A 300 14.89 4.96 -24.29
C ILE A 300 15.65 6.21 -23.82
N TYR A 301 15.67 6.49 -22.52
CA TYR A 301 16.40 7.65 -21.99
C TYR A 301 17.91 7.53 -22.18
N TYR A 302 18.45 6.34 -22.02
CA TYR A 302 19.87 6.08 -22.23
C TYR A 302 20.26 6.20 -23.72
N ALA A 303 19.38 5.89 -24.65
CA ALA A 303 19.60 6.14 -26.09
C ALA A 303 19.72 7.64 -26.38
N VAL A 304 18.84 8.48 -25.78
CA VAL A 304 18.92 9.94 -25.90
C VAL A 304 20.20 10.47 -25.27
N SER A 305 20.56 9.99 -24.07
CA SER A 305 21.81 10.33 -23.39
C SER A 305 23.04 9.96 -24.21
N SER A 306 23.03 8.76 -24.78
CA SER A 306 24.11 8.24 -25.63
C SER A 306 24.29 9.06 -26.89
N LEU A 307 23.18 9.43 -27.57
CA LEU A 307 23.20 10.29 -28.74
C LEU A 307 23.82 11.65 -28.42
N ALA A 308 23.36 12.28 -27.33
CA ALA A 308 23.93 13.54 -26.88
C ALA A 308 25.44 13.41 -26.54
N GLY A 309 25.82 12.29 -25.90
CA GLY A 309 27.21 12.00 -25.55
C GLY A 309 28.13 11.85 -26.76
N VAL A 310 27.64 11.24 -27.85
CA VAL A 310 28.36 11.09 -29.10
C VAL A 310 28.53 12.45 -29.81
N LEU A 311 27.45 13.25 -29.84
CA LEU A 311 27.42 14.54 -30.54
C LEU A 311 28.31 15.58 -29.87
N TRP A 312 28.20 15.74 -28.56
CA TRP A 312 28.92 16.79 -27.83
C TRP A 312 30.16 16.30 -27.08
N ARG A 313 30.38 15.00 -26.99
CA ARG A 313 31.53 14.40 -26.26
C ARG A 313 31.66 14.91 -24.83
N ASN A 314 30.56 15.26 -24.21
CA ASN A 314 30.50 15.83 -22.87
C ASN A 314 29.40 15.16 -22.04
N ALA A 315 29.79 14.62 -20.88
CA ALA A 315 28.90 13.92 -19.98
C ALA A 315 27.81 14.84 -19.39
N VAL A 316 28.18 16.10 -19.07
CA VAL A 316 27.24 17.06 -18.50
C VAL A 316 26.13 17.41 -19.51
N VAL A 317 26.50 17.61 -20.78
CA VAL A 317 25.53 17.88 -21.84
C VAL A 317 24.59 16.68 -22.04
N SER A 318 25.12 15.46 -22.01
CA SER A 318 24.31 14.24 -22.07
C SER A 318 23.26 14.17 -20.97
N ILE A 319 23.67 14.48 -19.73
CA ILE A 319 22.75 14.51 -18.56
C ILE A 319 21.67 15.57 -18.78
N VAL A 320 22.04 16.80 -19.10
CA VAL A 320 21.09 17.92 -19.26
C VAL A 320 20.09 17.63 -20.36
N VAL A 321 20.53 17.17 -21.55
CA VAL A 321 19.63 16.83 -22.67
C VAL A 321 18.67 15.72 -22.26
N THR A 322 19.13 14.72 -21.53
CA THR A 322 18.28 13.59 -21.12
C THR A 322 17.27 14.02 -20.06
N ILE A 323 17.66 14.88 -19.11
CA ILE A 323 16.74 15.43 -18.10
C ILE A 323 15.67 16.31 -18.78
N LEU A 324 16.05 17.12 -19.77
CA LEU A 324 15.08 17.94 -20.52
C LEU A 324 14.10 17.05 -21.30
N PHE A 325 14.60 15.98 -21.92
CA PHE A 325 13.75 15.02 -22.60
C PHE A 325 12.81 14.29 -21.63
N TRP A 326 13.31 13.87 -20.46
CA TRP A 326 12.49 13.30 -19.40
C TRP A 326 11.41 14.27 -18.91
N ALA A 327 11.78 15.54 -18.66
CA ALA A 327 10.85 16.57 -18.24
C ALA A 327 9.75 16.81 -19.29
N ALA A 328 10.09 16.84 -20.57
CA ALA A 328 9.13 16.98 -21.65
C ALA A 328 8.13 15.79 -21.67
N CYS A 329 8.63 14.54 -21.56
CA CYS A 329 7.79 13.35 -21.47
C CYS A 329 6.88 13.38 -20.22
N PHE A 330 7.41 13.86 -19.09
CA PHE A 330 6.66 13.98 -17.84
C PHE A 330 5.51 14.99 -17.99
N VAL A 331 5.76 16.16 -18.56
CA VAL A 331 4.72 17.20 -18.80
C VAL A 331 3.63 16.65 -19.71
N VAL A 332 4.01 15.99 -20.82
CA VAL A 332 3.03 15.40 -21.76
C VAL A 332 2.18 14.33 -21.07
N GLY A 333 2.83 13.44 -20.27
CA GLY A 333 2.13 12.41 -19.51
C GLY A 333 1.14 12.97 -18.49
N THR A 334 1.57 13.97 -17.72
CA THR A 334 0.73 14.62 -16.70
C THR A 334 -0.45 15.35 -17.35
N THR A 335 -0.20 16.08 -18.44
CA THR A 335 -1.26 16.80 -19.18
C THR A 335 -2.32 15.83 -19.70
N LYS A 336 -1.90 14.67 -20.25
CA LYS A 336 -2.81 13.63 -20.72
C LYS A 336 -3.70 13.12 -19.57
N THR A 337 -3.13 12.80 -18.42
CA THR A 337 -3.87 12.30 -17.26
C THR A 337 -4.91 13.32 -16.77
N VAL A 338 -4.51 14.59 -16.64
CA VAL A 338 -5.42 15.67 -16.24
C VAL A 338 -6.55 15.86 -17.25
N MET A 339 -6.27 15.80 -18.54
CA MET A 339 -7.29 15.90 -19.59
C MET A 339 -8.27 14.72 -19.55
N GLU A 340 -7.79 13.50 -19.37
CA GLU A 340 -8.63 12.31 -19.26
C GLU A 340 -9.54 12.37 -18.03
N GLU A 341 -9.04 12.76 -16.87
CA GLU A 341 -9.84 12.93 -15.65
C GLU A 341 -10.90 14.04 -15.81
N THR A 342 -10.53 15.17 -16.41
CA THR A 342 -11.45 16.29 -16.64
C THR A 342 -12.55 15.90 -17.63
N TRP A 343 -12.19 15.17 -18.69
CA TRP A 343 -13.14 14.73 -19.71
C TRP A 343 -14.11 13.66 -19.17
N LEU A 344 -13.60 12.72 -18.38
CA LEU A 344 -14.42 11.69 -17.73
C LEU A 344 -15.39 12.30 -16.70
N ASN A 345 -14.98 13.30 -15.94
CA ASN A 345 -15.86 14.00 -15.01
C ASN A 345 -16.94 14.82 -15.77
N SER A 346 -16.56 15.52 -16.83
CA SER A 346 -17.51 16.26 -17.67
C SER A 346 -18.55 15.35 -18.33
N SER A 347 -18.14 14.17 -18.79
CA SER A 347 -19.06 13.18 -19.40
C SER A 347 -20.01 12.52 -18.41
N ARG A 348 -19.65 12.42 -17.12
CA ARG A 348 -20.54 11.97 -16.05
C ARG A 348 -21.62 13.00 -15.71
N HIS A 349 -21.28 14.29 -15.70
CA HIS A 349 -22.26 15.37 -15.45
C HIS A 349 -23.25 15.58 -16.62
N MET A 350 -22.93 15.16 -17.85
CA MET A 350 -23.84 15.21 -18.98
C MET A 350 -24.84 14.04 -19.06
N LYS A 351 -24.70 13.03 -18.21
CA LYS A 351 -25.60 11.85 -18.16
C LYS A 351 -26.57 11.85 -16.97
N LEU A 352 -26.58 12.91 -16.18
CA LEU A 352 -27.57 13.23 -15.13
C LEU A 352 -28.48 14.35 -15.61
#